data_aaf9a9da37e68d79b58f14c119ed48b0
#
_entry.id   aaf9a9da37e68d79b58f14c119ed48b0
#
_cell.length_a   1.000
_cell.length_b   1.000
_cell.length_c   1.000
_cell.angle_alpha   90.00
_cell.angle_beta   90.00
_cell.angle_gamma   90.00
#
_symmetry.space_group_name_H-M   'P 1'
#
loop_
_entity.id
_entity.type
_entity.pdbx_description
1 polymer ?
#
loop_
_entity_poly.entity_id
_entity_poly.type
_entity_poly.pdbx_seq_one_letter_code
_entity_poly.pdbx_strand_id
1 'polypeptide(L)'
;MLLHTRETKERHDAKLPRTRLGIDDIISLLNFILSNNFFIFNGSTYKQVHGCAMRSLVSAIVASLCMEVIEEQAIRNATTPAPKLWKRYVDDSFSILKRTAVDAFHHTLNSIDPHINFTIKHEENGQIAFLDSSVSRKNGTIAIDVYRKPTHTDRYLDYSSHHDKQHKISATRTLIHRSSLLPNSEEGKVREFNHFTKALISNGYPKRVISEI
;
A
#
# COMPACT_ATOMS: atom_id res chain seq x y z
N MET A 1 12.69 -17.01 -3.90
CA MET A 1 11.60 -16.03 -3.92
C MET A 1 10.93 -15.89 -5.30
N LEU A 2 11.55 -16.36 -6.37
CA LEU A 2 10.90 -16.59 -7.68
C LEU A 2 9.88 -17.76 -7.67
N LEU A 3 9.94 -18.64 -6.67
CA LEU A 3 9.03 -19.78 -6.53
C LEU A 3 7.61 -19.36 -6.10
N HIS A 4 7.46 -18.26 -5.36
CA HIS A 4 6.15 -17.82 -4.88
C HIS A 4 5.29 -17.18 -5.99
N THR A 5 5.92 -16.55 -6.97
CA THR A 5 5.24 -16.01 -8.17
C THR A 5 4.85 -17.09 -9.17
N ARG A 6 5.61 -18.19 -9.27
CA ARG A 6 5.22 -19.35 -10.07
C ARG A 6 4.05 -20.11 -9.47
N GLU A 7 4.04 -20.37 -8.15
CA GLU A 7 2.92 -21.03 -7.47
C GLU A 7 1.61 -20.23 -7.54
N THR A 8 1.66 -18.89 -7.52
CA THR A 8 0.45 -18.06 -7.71
C THR A 8 -0.03 -18.09 -9.16
N LYS A 9 0.85 -18.20 -10.15
CA LYS A 9 0.48 -18.32 -11.55
C LYS A 9 -0.11 -19.71 -11.84
N GLU A 10 0.50 -20.79 -11.34
CA GLU A 10 0.00 -22.16 -11.48
C GLU A 10 -1.33 -22.39 -10.75
N ARG A 11 -1.58 -21.74 -9.60
CA ARG A 11 -2.89 -21.75 -8.93
C ARG A 11 -3.98 -20.98 -9.69
N HIS A 12 -3.61 -20.03 -10.57
CA HIS A 12 -4.57 -19.31 -11.42
C HIS A 12 -5.01 -20.15 -12.62
N ASP A 13 -4.11 -20.95 -13.19
CA ASP A 13 -4.40 -21.79 -14.37
C ASP A 13 -5.28 -23.00 -14.04
N ALA A 14 -5.39 -23.40 -12.76
CA ALA A 14 -6.20 -24.54 -12.33
C ALA A 14 -7.64 -24.21 -11.90
N LYS A 15 -8.06 -22.93 -11.93
CA LYS A 15 -9.43 -22.54 -11.59
C LYS A 15 -10.29 -22.46 -12.85
N LEU A 16 -11.44 -23.16 -12.83
CA LEU A 16 -12.50 -22.97 -13.81
C LEU A 16 -12.74 -21.48 -14.07
N PRO A 17 -12.91 -21.06 -15.34
CA PRO A 17 -13.12 -19.65 -15.66
C PRO A 17 -14.35 -19.13 -14.90
N ARG A 18 -14.16 -18.05 -14.16
CA ARG A 18 -15.22 -17.41 -13.35
C ARG A 18 -16.25 -16.68 -14.20
N THR A 19 -16.03 -16.63 -15.49
CA THR A 19 -16.91 -15.97 -16.46
C THR A 19 -16.95 -16.78 -17.75
N ARG A 20 -18.04 -16.66 -18.49
CA ARG A 20 -18.17 -17.20 -19.85
C ARG A 20 -17.71 -16.21 -20.93
N LEU A 21 -17.32 -14.99 -20.54
CA LEU A 21 -16.85 -13.98 -21.48
C LEU A 21 -15.47 -14.37 -22.02
N GLY A 22 -15.30 -14.19 -23.32
CA GLY A 22 -14.01 -14.30 -23.98
C GLY A 22 -13.09 -13.11 -23.63
N ILE A 23 -11.81 -13.22 -23.97
CA ILE A 23 -10.81 -12.15 -23.74
C ILE A 23 -11.24 -10.87 -24.48
N ASP A 24 -11.71 -10.99 -25.72
CA ASP A 24 -12.12 -9.84 -26.55
C ASP A 24 -13.34 -9.13 -25.96
N ASP A 25 -14.27 -9.87 -25.38
CA ASP A 25 -15.43 -9.30 -24.68
C ASP A 25 -15.00 -8.50 -23.46
N ILE A 26 -14.06 -9.05 -22.67
CA ILE A 26 -13.49 -8.37 -21.49
C ILE A 26 -12.76 -7.09 -21.91
N ILE A 27 -11.94 -7.15 -22.96
CA ILE A 27 -11.22 -5.97 -23.47
C ILE A 27 -12.21 -4.91 -23.97
N SER A 28 -13.25 -5.31 -24.70
CA SER A 28 -14.29 -4.40 -25.19
C SER A 28 -15.03 -3.71 -24.05
N LEU A 29 -15.40 -4.46 -23.01
CA LEU A 29 -16.03 -3.91 -21.81
C LEU A 29 -15.12 -2.96 -21.05
N LEU A 30 -13.82 -3.30 -20.89
CA LEU A 30 -12.84 -2.45 -20.28
C LEU A 30 -12.67 -1.13 -21.04
N ASN A 31 -12.54 -1.20 -22.36
CA ASN A 31 -12.46 -0.02 -23.22
C ASN A 31 -13.72 0.86 -23.10
N PHE A 32 -14.90 0.24 -23.08
CA PHE A 32 -16.15 0.96 -22.89
C PHE A 32 -16.18 1.70 -21.54
N ILE A 33 -15.83 1.03 -20.43
CA ILE A 33 -15.82 1.62 -19.10
C ILE A 33 -14.78 2.74 -19.01
N LEU A 34 -13.55 2.51 -19.50
CA LEU A 34 -12.47 3.49 -19.40
C LEU A 34 -12.71 4.74 -20.30
N SER A 35 -13.40 4.56 -21.42
CA SER A 35 -13.68 5.63 -22.38
C SER A 35 -14.93 6.47 -22.06
N ASN A 36 -15.77 6.02 -21.13
CA ASN A 36 -17.04 6.66 -20.81
C ASN A 36 -17.13 7.14 -19.34
N ASN A 37 -16.07 7.80 -18.89
CA ASN A 37 -16.05 8.41 -17.57
C ASN A 37 -16.41 9.89 -17.64
N PHE A 38 -17.33 10.31 -16.79
CA PHE A 38 -17.79 11.68 -16.69
C PHE A 38 -17.67 12.18 -15.25
N PHE A 39 -17.40 13.46 -15.09
CA PHE A 39 -17.38 14.12 -13.77
C PHE A 39 -18.04 15.49 -13.85
N ILE A 40 -18.51 15.98 -12.72
CA ILE A 40 -19.10 17.31 -12.60
C ILE A 40 -18.10 18.22 -11.89
N PHE A 41 -17.83 19.37 -12.51
CA PHE A 41 -17.03 20.42 -11.90
C PHE A 41 -17.72 21.77 -12.11
N ASN A 42 -17.92 22.51 -11.05
CA ASN A 42 -18.58 23.82 -11.06
C ASN A 42 -19.92 23.84 -11.84
N GLY A 43 -20.76 22.81 -11.62
CA GLY A 43 -22.08 22.67 -12.24
C GLY A 43 -22.08 22.20 -13.72
N SER A 44 -20.92 22.04 -14.34
CA SER A 44 -20.78 21.56 -15.72
C SER A 44 -20.29 20.10 -15.74
N THR A 45 -20.77 19.33 -16.72
CA THR A 45 -20.36 17.94 -16.92
C THR A 45 -19.18 17.88 -17.89
N TYR A 46 -18.14 17.18 -17.50
CA TYR A 46 -16.93 16.95 -18.29
C TYR A 46 -16.73 15.47 -18.55
N LYS A 47 -16.22 15.14 -19.74
CA LYS A 47 -15.77 13.78 -20.07
C LYS A 47 -14.28 13.66 -19.74
N GLN A 48 -13.88 12.62 -19.01
CA GLN A 48 -12.47 12.31 -18.81
C GLN A 48 -11.92 11.70 -20.11
N VAL A 49 -10.89 12.32 -20.66
CA VAL A 49 -10.28 11.89 -21.95
C VAL A 49 -8.99 11.12 -21.76
N HIS A 50 -8.40 11.14 -20.56
CA HIS A 50 -7.16 10.42 -20.24
C HIS A 50 -7.19 9.89 -18.81
N GLY A 51 -6.54 8.73 -18.59
CA GLY A 51 -6.42 8.08 -17.30
C GLY A 51 -7.68 7.34 -16.84
N CYS A 52 -7.64 6.82 -15.63
CA CYS A 52 -8.72 6.05 -15.02
C CYS A 52 -9.49 6.88 -13.99
N ALA A 53 -10.80 6.70 -13.92
CA ALA A 53 -11.63 7.39 -12.93
C ALA A 53 -11.28 6.93 -11.50
N MET A 54 -11.07 7.88 -10.59
CA MET A 54 -10.89 7.57 -9.17
C MET A 54 -12.14 6.91 -8.59
N ARG A 55 -11.94 5.96 -7.68
CA ARG A 55 -13.00 5.18 -7.00
C ARG A 55 -13.77 4.21 -7.91
N SER A 56 -13.40 4.04 -9.17
CA SER A 56 -13.90 2.94 -9.97
C SER A 56 -13.21 1.63 -9.57
N LEU A 57 -13.96 0.55 -9.37
CA LEU A 57 -13.43 -0.78 -9.06
C LEU A 57 -12.51 -1.30 -10.17
N VAL A 58 -12.85 -1.00 -11.41
CA VAL A 58 -12.06 -1.40 -12.60
C VAL A 58 -10.74 -0.64 -12.64
N SER A 59 -10.76 0.66 -12.33
CA SER A 59 -9.55 1.50 -12.38
C SER A 59 -8.44 1.01 -11.48
N ALA A 60 -8.76 0.55 -10.27
CA ALA A 60 -7.77 0.02 -9.33
C ALA A 60 -7.06 -1.23 -9.87
N ILE A 61 -7.83 -2.12 -10.53
CA ILE A 61 -7.29 -3.35 -11.13
C ILE A 61 -6.42 -3.02 -12.35
N VAL A 62 -6.93 -2.18 -13.25
CA VAL A 62 -6.19 -1.77 -14.46
C VAL A 62 -4.90 -1.05 -14.09
N ALA A 63 -4.95 -0.10 -13.14
CA ALA A 63 -3.76 0.58 -12.67
C ALA A 63 -2.72 -0.39 -12.07
N SER A 64 -3.17 -1.39 -11.29
CA SER A 64 -2.27 -2.41 -10.74
C SER A 64 -1.59 -3.23 -11.84
N LEU A 65 -2.35 -3.66 -12.84
CA LEU A 65 -1.81 -4.42 -13.98
C LEU A 65 -0.83 -3.58 -14.82
N CYS A 66 -1.14 -2.31 -15.08
CA CYS A 66 -0.23 -1.40 -15.79
C CYS A 66 1.09 -1.24 -15.00
N MET A 67 0.99 -1.05 -13.70
CA MET A 67 2.18 -0.93 -12.84
C MET A 67 3.02 -2.20 -12.81
N GLU A 68 2.40 -3.39 -12.79
CA GLU A 68 3.10 -4.68 -12.87
C GLU A 68 3.91 -4.78 -14.17
N VAL A 69 3.34 -4.40 -15.30
CA VAL A 69 4.03 -4.41 -16.61
C VAL A 69 5.23 -3.46 -16.59
N ILE A 70 5.08 -2.25 -16.06
CA ILE A 70 6.16 -1.25 -15.98
C ILE A 70 7.29 -1.75 -15.09
N GLU A 71 6.95 -2.28 -13.92
CA GLU A 71 7.91 -2.83 -12.95
C GLU A 71 8.69 -4.02 -13.53
N GLU A 72 7.99 -4.95 -14.19
CA GLU A 72 8.63 -6.08 -14.85
C GLU A 72 9.57 -5.64 -15.97
N GLN A 73 9.17 -4.65 -16.78
CA GLN A 73 10.02 -4.10 -17.84
C GLN A 73 11.24 -3.39 -17.25
N ALA A 74 11.08 -2.59 -16.20
CA ALA A 74 12.19 -1.91 -15.56
C ALA A 74 13.20 -2.90 -14.95
N ILE A 75 12.72 -3.95 -14.29
CA ILE A 75 13.59 -5.00 -13.72
C ILE A 75 14.31 -5.78 -14.82
N ARG A 76 13.63 -6.04 -15.93
CA ARG A 76 14.18 -6.79 -17.08
C ARG A 76 15.20 -5.97 -17.86
N ASN A 77 14.95 -4.66 -18.02
CA ASN A 77 15.80 -3.74 -18.78
C ASN A 77 16.93 -3.13 -17.94
N ALA A 78 16.95 -3.40 -16.62
CA ALA A 78 17.97 -2.85 -15.74
C ALA A 78 19.38 -3.28 -16.17
N THR A 79 20.25 -2.31 -16.46
CA THR A 79 21.68 -2.51 -16.74
C THR A 79 22.49 -2.78 -15.46
N THR A 80 21.87 -2.60 -14.31
CA THR A 80 22.42 -2.80 -12.97
C THR A 80 21.83 -4.05 -12.33
N PRO A 81 22.44 -4.59 -11.25
CA PRO A 81 21.87 -5.71 -10.53
C PRO A 81 20.43 -5.43 -10.10
N ALA A 82 19.53 -6.35 -10.40
CA ALA A 82 18.13 -6.27 -10.03
C ALA A 82 17.93 -6.03 -8.52
N PRO A 83 16.83 -5.40 -8.11
CA PRO A 83 16.48 -5.25 -6.71
C PRO A 83 16.45 -6.60 -5.99
N LYS A 84 17.07 -6.68 -4.80
CA LYS A 84 16.94 -7.85 -3.93
C LYS A 84 15.53 -8.03 -3.40
N LEU A 85 14.83 -6.93 -3.24
CA LEU A 85 13.43 -6.86 -2.85
C LEU A 85 12.77 -5.71 -3.60
N TRP A 86 11.59 -5.99 -4.17
CA TRP A 86 10.67 -4.99 -4.70
C TRP A 86 9.28 -5.32 -4.20
N LYS A 87 8.64 -4.36 -3.53
CA LYS A 87 7.27 -4.47 -3.02
C LYS A 87 6.54 -3.18 -3.33
N ARG A 88 5.36 -3.30 -3.92
CA ARG A 88 4.47 -2.16 -4.17
C ARG A 88 3.18 -2.31 -3.38
N TYR A 89 2.71 -1.19 -2.87
CA TYR A 89 1.39 -1.01 -2.28
C TYR A 89 0.74 0.20 -2.95
N VAL A 90 -0.15 -0.06 -3.89
CA VAL A 90 -0.84 0.93 -4.75
C VAL A 90 0.17 1.79 -5.51
N ASP A 91 0.47 2.99 -5.03
CA ASP A 91 1.40 4.00 -5.58
C ASP A 91 2.76 4.06 -4.85
N ASP A 92 2.84 3.52 -3.65
CA ASP A 92 4.08 3.46 -2.88
C ASP A 92 4.86 2.18 -3.17
N SER A 93 6.15 2.30 -3.48
CA SER A 93 7.04 1.16 -3.68
C SER A 93 8.21 1.17 -2.70
N PHE A 94 8.53 0.00 -2.16
CA PHE A 94 9.70 -0.22 -1.31
C PHE A 94 10.68 -1.17 -1.99
N SER A 95 11.95 -0.78 -2.03
CA SER A 95 12.96 -1.61 -2.67
C SER A 95 14.26 -1.69 -1.86
N ILE A 96 14.96 -2.81 -2.04
CA ILE A 96 16.32 -3.02 -1.52
C ILE A 96 17.26 -3.24 -2.70
N LEU A 97 18.15 -2.27 -2.92
CA LEU A 97 19.14 -2.29 -3.98
C LEU A 97 20.56 -2.08 -3.43
N LYS A 98 21.56 -2.38 -4.25
CA LYS A 98 22.92 -1.88 -4.00
C LYS A 98 22.92 -0.36 -4.16
N ARG A 99 23.57 0.36 -3.23
CA ARG A 99 23.62 1.83 -3.26
C ARG A 99 24.08 2.40 -4.61
N THR A 100 25.07 1.76 -5.24
CA THR A 100 25.61 2.18 -6.54
C THR A 100 24.64 1.93 -7.71
N ALA A 101 23.57 1.19 -7.52
CA ALA A 101 22.59 0.86 -8.55
C ALA A 101 21.29 1.70 -8.44
N VAL A 102 21.14 2.48 -7.38
CA VAL A 102 19.86 3.17 -7.07
C VAL A 102 19.50 4.16 -8.17
N ASP A 103 20.41 5.09 -8.50
CA ASP A 103 20.13 6.16 -9.48
C ASP A 103 19.92 5.62 -10.88
N ALA A 104 20.72 4.63 -11.29
CA ALA A 104 20.58 4.00 -12.59
C ALA A 104 19.28 3.21 -12.71
N PHE A 105 18.86 2.49 -11.67
CA PHE A 105 17.59 1.79 -11.65
C PHE A 105 16.40 2.76 -11.64
N HIS A 106 16.48 3.84 -10.87
CA HIS A 106 15.46 4.89 -10.86
C HIS A 106 15.30 5.54 -12.23
N HIS A 107 16.41 5.83 -12.91
CA HIS A 107 16.37 6.33 -14.28
C HIS A 107 15.72 5.32 -15.25
N THR A 108 16.08 4.03 -15.15
CA THR A 108 15.46 2.97 -15.96
C THR A 108 13.96 2.90 -15.71
N LEU A 109 13.52 2.95 -14.45
CA LEU A 109 12.11 2.90 -14.08
C LEU A 109 11.31 4.05 -14.70
N ASN A 110 11.86 5.27 -14.67
CA ASN A 110 11.23 6.47 -15.26
C ASN A 110 11.35 6.56 -16.78
N SER A 111 12.13 5.69 -17.42
CA SER A 111 12.24 5.64 -18.89
C SER A 111 11.21 4.74 -19.56
N ILE A 112 10.47 3.93 -18.81
CA ILE A 112 9.52 2.95 -19.36
C ILE A 112 8.27 3.63 -19.93
N ASP A 113 7.67 4.56 -19.17
CA ASP A 113 6.46 5.26 -19.60
C ASP A 113 6.57 6.77 -19.30
N PRO A 114 6.38 7.65 -20.31
CA PRO A 114 6.52 9.09 -20.14
C PRO A 114 5.43 9.74 -19.25
N HIS A 115 4.32 9.04 -19.00
CA HIS A 115 3.20 9.54 -18.20
C HIS A 115 3.30 9.14 -16.73
N ILE A 116 4.25 8.26 -16.38
CA ILE A 116 4.44 7.77 -15.00
C ILE A 116 5.81 8.22 -14.53
N ASN A 117 5.82 8.94 -13.41
CA ASN A 117 7.04 9.42 -12.80
C ASN A 117 7.17 8.93 -11.36
N PHE A 118 8.21 8.16 -11.10
CA PHE A 118 8.56 7.71 -9.76
C PHE A 118 9.45 8.76 -9.10
N THR A 119 9.06 9.21 -7.94
CA THR A 119 9.93 9.95 -7.03
C THR A 119 10.70 8.98 -6.15
N ILE A 120 11.87 9.41 -5.68
CA ILE A 120 12.71 8.57 -4.83
C ILE A 120 12.89 9.19 -3.45
N LYS A 121 12.80 8.35 -2.41
CA LYS A 121 13.20 8.67 -1.05
C LYS A 121 14.30 7.72 -0.63
N HIS A 122 15.42 8.28 -0.19
CA HIS A 122 16.55 7.48 0.27
C HIS A 122 16.44 7.16 1.76
N GLU A 123 17.08 6.05 2.14
CA GLU A 123 17.33 5.72 3.54
C GLU A 123 18.24 6.76 4.18
N GLU A 124 17.83 7.31 5.30
CA GLU A 124 18.59 8.26 6.10
C GLU A 124 18.95 7.64 7.46
N ASN A 125 20.20 7.72 7.85
CA ASN A 125 20.69 7.19 9.15
C ASN A 125 20.32 5.70 9.40
N GLY A 126 20.29 4.89 8.33
CA GLY A 126 19.92 3.48 8.44
C GLY A 126 18.42 3.22 8.59
N GLN A 127 17.57 4.20 8.29
CA GLN A 127 16.12 4.12 8.47
C GLN A 127 15.37 4.73 7.30
N ILE A 128 14.23 4.14 6.97
CA ILE A 128 13.29 4.66 5.97
C ILE A 128 11.85 4.37 6.39
N ALA A 129 10.97 5.36 6.20
CA ALA A 129 9.54 5.15 6.40
C ALA A 129 8.91 4.58 5.13
N PHE A 130 8.08 3.55 5.30
CA PHE A 130 7.26 2.98 4.24
C PHE A 130 5.86 2.68 4.79
N LEU A 131 4.85 3.31 4.23
CA LEU A 131 3.48 3.28 4.75
C LEU A 131 3.42 3.70 6.23
N ASP A 132 2.88 2.83 7.08
CA ASP A 132 2.80 3.03 8.53
C ASP A 132 4.00 2.42 9.29
N SER A 133 5.01 1.96 8.56
CA SER A 133 6.16 1.27 9.14
C SER A 133 7.44 2.08 9.00
N SER A 134 8.26 2.04 10.01
CA SER A 134 9.64 2.50 10.00
C SER A 134 10.56 1.30 9.88
N VAL A 135 11.23 1.19 8.75
CA VAL A 135 12.16 0.10 8.46
C VAL A 135 13.57 0.57 8.76
N SER A 136 14.28 -0.13 9.62
CA SER A 136 15.66 0.21 9.98
C SER A 136 16.59 -1.02 9.90
N ARG A 137 17.88 -0.76 9.68
CA ARG A 137 18.93 -1.78 9.72
C ARG A 137 19.63 -1.75 11.06
N LYS A 138 19.56 -2.85 11.80
CA LYS A 138 20.26 -3.02 13.08
C LYS A 138 21.03 -4.33 13.06
N ASN A 139 22.36 -4.27 13.27
CA ASN A 139 23.23 -5.45 13.38
C ASN A 139 23.05 -6.46 12.24
N GLY A 140 22.92 -6.00 10.99
CA GLY A 140 22.73 -6.86 9.82
C GLY A 140 21.32 -7.43 9.63
N THR A 141 20.38 -7.12 10.53
CA THR A 141 18.97 -7.51 10.46
C THR A 141 18.07 -6.31 10.16
N ILE A 142 16.87 -6.59 9.66
CA ILE A 142 15.85 -5.56 9.43
C ILE A 142 14.96 -5.50 10.68
N ALA A 143 14.92 -4.31 11.29
CA ALA A 143 13.98 -4.00 12.35
C ALA A 143 12.83 -3.16 11.77
N ILE A 144 11.60 -3.55 12.14
CA ILE A 144 10.37 -2.85 11.73
C ILE A 144 9.70 -2.31 12.98
N ASP A 145 9.36 -1.03 12.94
CA ASP A 145 8.63 -0.34 14.00
C ASP A 145 7.49 0.48 13.39
N VAL A 146 6.62 1.06 14.19
CA VAL A 146 5.55 1.92 13.70
C VAL A 146 6.11 3.28 13.31
N TYR A 147 5.71 3.76 12.14
CA TYR A 147 5.97 5.13 11.70
C TYR A 147 4.71 5.98 11.85
N ARG A 148 4.84 7.13 12.47
CA ARG A 148 3.80 8.16 12.51
C ARG A 148 4.30 9.42 11.83
N LYS A 149 3.50 9.93 10.91
CA LYS A 149 3.79 11.22 10.27
C LYS A 149 3.86 12.31 11.34
N PRO A 150 4.70 13.35 11.17
CA PRO A 150 4.75 14.47 12.12
C PRO A 150 3.39 15.16 12.36
N THR A 151 2.49 15.06 11.39
CA THR A 151 1.13 15.59 11.46
C THR A 151 0.14 14.67 12.17
N HIS A 152 0.57 13.49 12.64
CA HIS A 152 -0.30 12.55 13.34
C HIS A 152 -0.71 13.08 14.70
N THR A 153 -2.00 13.08 15.00
CA THR A 153 -2.58 13.72 16.19
C THR A 153 -3.06 12.73 17.23
N ASP A 154 -2.99 11.44 17.01
CA ASP A 154 -3.62 10.38 17.84
C ASP A 154 -5.12 10.57 18.08
N ARG A 155 -5.78 11.35 17.25
CA ARG A 155 -7.23 11.49 17.28
C ARG A 155 -7.89 10.35 16.54
N TYR A 156 -8.62 9.56 17.28
CA TYR A 156 -9.42 8.43 16.80
C TYR A 156 -10.92 8.73 17.00
N LEU A 157 -11.75 7.74 16.71
CA LEU A 157 -13.18 7.85 16.98
C LEU A 157 -13.40 8.09 18.47
N ASP A 158 -13.96 9.24 18.83
CA ASP A 158 -14.22 9.60 20.23
C ASP A 158 -15.27 8.68 20.86
N TYR A 159 -15.03 8.26 22.10
CA TYR A 159 -15.93 7.35 22.79
C TYR A 159 -17.30 7.99 23.09
N SER A 160 -17.36 9.31 23.28
CA SER A 160 -18.61 10.06 23.50
C SER A 160 -19.42 10.31 22.23
N SER A 161 -18.85 10.03 21.03
CA SER A 161 -19.52 10.23 19.75
C SER A 161 -20.81 9.41 19.64
N HIS A 162 -21.74 9.83 18.77
CA HIS A 162 -23.01 9.14 18.55
C HIS A 162 -22.92 7.84 17.74
N HIS A 163 -21.72 7.38 17.39
CA HIS A 163 -21.52 6.11 16.69
C HIS A 163 -21.92 4.92 17.56
N ASP A 164 -22.36 3.85 16.91
CA ASP A 164 -22.67 2.59 17.57
C ASP A 164 -21.47 2.05 18.35
N LYS A 165 -21.77 1.41 19.49
CA LYS A 165 -20.72 0.81 20.34
C LYS A 165 -19.83 -0.18 19.60
N GLN A 166 -20.39 -0.93 18.66
CA GLN A 166 -19.62 -1.92 17.88
C GLN A 166 -18.59 -1.24 16.99
N HIS A 167 -18.89 -0.08 16.38
CA HIS A 167 -17.92 0.69 15.60
C HIS A 167 -16.76 1.17 16.48
N LYS A 168 -17.03 1.65 17.67
CA LYS A 168 -16.01 2.09 18.65
C LYS A 168 -15.11 0.92 19.07
N ILE A 169 -15.69 -0.23 19.40
CA ILE A 169 -14.94 -1.45 19.76
C ILE A 169 -14.12 -1.96 18.56
N SER A 170 -14.69 -1.97 17.36
CA SER A 170 -14.00 -2.40 16.15
C SER A 170 -12.78 -1.52 15.85
N ALA A 171 -12.91 -0.21 15.95
CA ALA A 171 -11.79 0.71 15.79
C ALA A 171 -10.68 0.44 16.81
N THR A 172 -11.06 0.29 18.10
CA THR A 172 -10.09 -0.03 19.17
C THR A 172 -9.40 -1.35 18.94
N ARG A 173 -10.15 -2.40 18.58
CA ARG A 173 -9.61 -3.73 18.28
C ARG A 173 -8.62 -3.71 17.12
N THR A 174 -8.93 -2.93 16.07
CA THR A 174 -8.03 -2.76 14.92
C THR A 174 -6.71 -2.11 15.34
N LEU A 175 -6.74 -1.07 16.18
CA LEU A 175 -5.54 -0.38 16.66
C LEU A 175 -4.67 -1.29 17.54
N ILE A 176 -5.28 -2.01 18.47
CA ILE A 176 -4.57 -2.96 19.34
C ILE A 176 -3.96 -4.10 18.51
N HIS A 177 -4.71 -4.65 17.55
CA HIS A 177 -4.19 -5.69 16.68
C HIS A 177 -3.00 -5.19 15.84
N ARG A 178 -3.07 -3.97 15.31
CA ARG A 178 -1.94 -3.35 14.58
C ARG A 178 -0.70 -3.18 15.47
N SER A 179 -0.86 -2.89 16.75
CA SER A 179 0.27 -2.74 17.68
C SER A 179 1.07 -4.03 17.85
N SER A 180 0.44 -5.18 17.66
CA SER A 180 1.08 -6.50 17.74
C SER A 180 1.68 -6.97 16.42
N LEU A 181 1.17 -6.48 15.28
CA LEU A 181 1.58 -6.93 13.95
C LEU A 181 2.73 -6.12 13.35
N LEU A 182 2.73 -4.81 13.51
CA LEU A 182 3.68 -3.92 12.82
C LEU A 182 5.09 -4.03 13.39
N PRO A 183 5.35 -3.89 14.70
CA PRO A 183 6.70 -4.06 15.24
C PRO A 183 7.14 -5.53 15.19
N ASN A 184 8.38 -5.77 14.78
CA ASN A 184 8.93 -7.13 14.78
C ASN A 184 9.75 -7.48 16.04
N SER A 185 9.86 -6.54 17.00
CA SER A 185 10.48 -6.77 18.33
C SER A 185 9.44 -6.74 19.44
N GLU A 186 9.64 -7.52 20.51
CA GLU A 186 8.74 -7.51 21.65
C GLU A 186 8.70 -6.16 22.37
N GLU A 187 9.86 -5.49 22.50
CA GLU A 187 9.91 -4.14 23.06
C GLU A 187 9.13 -3.14 22.21
N GLY A 188 9.17 -3.29 20.88
CA GLY A 188 8.39 -2.48 19.95
C GLY A 188 6.89 -2.69 20.14
N LYS A 189 6.44 -3.94 20.27
CA LYS A 189 5.02 -4.27 20.51
C LYS A 189 4.52 -3.69 21.83
N VAL A 190 5.29 -3.85 22.91
CA VAL A 190 4.93 -3.29 24.23
C VAL A 190 4.87 -1.77 24.18
N ARG A 191 5.85 -1.12 23.55
CA ARG A 191 5.87 0.33 23.38
C ARG A 191 4.64 0.82 22.62
N GLU A 192 4.29 0.13 21.54
CA GLU A 192 3.16 0.49 20.69
C GLU A 192 1.82 0.26 21.38
N PHE A 193 1.66 -0.85 22.07
CA PHE A 193 0.47 -1.13 22.88
C PHE A 193 0.25 -0.05 23.95
N ASN A 194 1.32 0.35 24.65
CA ASN A 194 1.25 1.42 25.65
C ASN A 194 0.89 2.77 25.01
N HIS A 195 1.40 3.05 23.82
CA HIS A 195 1.05 4.26 23.08
C HIS A 195 -0.44 4.29 22.73
N PHE A 196 -0.98 3.23 22.11
CA PHE A 196 -2.40 3.17 21.78
C PHE A 196 -3.30 3.20 23.01
N THR A 197 -2.90 2.55 24.09
CA THR A 197 -3.63 2.62 25.35
C THR A 197 -3.78 4.06 25.84
N LYS A 198 -2.70 4.84 25.82
CA LYS A 198 -2.72 6.26 26.19
C LYS A 198 -3.59 7.08 25.22
N ALA A 199 -3.42 6.86 23.92
CA ALA A 199 -4.20 7.55 22.89
C ALA A 199 -5.69 7.26 23.00
N LEU A 200 -6.09 6.01 23.24
CA LEU A 200 -7.49 5.63 23.44
C LEU A 200 -8.08 6.27 24.70
N ILE A 201 -7.35 6.30 25.81
CA ILE A 201 -7.78 6.98 27.04
C ILE A 201 -8.01 8.47 26.76
N SER A 202 -7.12 9.14 26.01
CA SER A 202 -7.27 10.55 25.65
C SER A 202 -8.45 10.80 24.69
N ASN A 203 -8.90 9.78 23.95
CA ASN A 203 -10.12 9.80 23.12
C ASN A 203 -11.38 9.32 23.89
N GLY A 204 -11.33 9.30 25.23
CA GLY A 204 -12.46 9.05 26.12
C GLY A 204 -12.80 7.58 26.36
N TYR A 205 -11.99 6.62 25.88
CA TYR A 205 -12.26 5.19 26.09
C TYR A 205 -12.02 4.78 27.54
N PRO A 206 -13.00 4.13 28.20
CA PRO A 206 -12.80 3.57 29.53
C PRO A 206 -11.74 2.45 29.52
N LYS A 207 -10.89 2.41 30.54
CA LYS A 207 -9.87 1.36 30.69
C LYS A 207 -10.44 -0.06 30.59
N ARG A 208 -11.64 -0.28 31.15
CA ARG A 208 -12.33 -1.56 31.06
C ARG A 208 -12.57 -2.00 29.62
N VAL A 209 -13.00 -1.07 28.75
CA VAL A 209 -13.24 -1.39 27.33
C VAL A 209 -11.94 -1.75 26.62
N ILE A 210 -10.83 -1.10 26.97
CA ILE A 210 -9.51 -1.40 26.38
C ILE A 210 -8.99 -2.76 26.86
N SER A 211 -9.23 -3.14 28.10
CA SER A 211 -8.77 -4.42 28.68
C SER A 211 -9.62 -5.64 28.29
N GLU A 212 -10.84 -5.45 27.78
CA GLU A 212 -11.72 -6.50 27.27
C GLU A 212 -11.45 -6.88 25.80
N ILE A 213 -10.50 -6.21 25.14
CA ILE A 213 -10.14 -6.41 23.72
C ILE A 213 -8.84 -7.19 23.58
#